data_88e0394e55163cdf44cfe07b7c025ba7
#
_entry.id   88e0394e55163cdf44cfe07b7c025ba7
#
_cell.length_a   1.000
_cell.length_b   1.000
_cell.length_c   1.000
_cell.angle_alpha   90.00
_cell.angle_beta   90.00
_cell.angle_gamma   90.00
#
_symmetry.space_group_name_H-M   'P 1'
#
loop_
_entity.id
_entity.type
_entity.pdbx_description
1 polymer ?
#
loop_
_entity_poly.entity_id
_entity_poly.type
_entity_poly.pdbx_seq_one_letter_code
_entity_poly.pdbx_strand_id
1 'polypeptide(L)'
;MLSHSRVECAFKTLSVAKFGGSLLDVEGKGIPKIIGQIREIQKRDGTGPIAVFSAPMGCTDALIKIGESHAQECGLSLDPVFEIYDRLAKLYVKGELLKQAQEEIANYKALTQTTLDAVNKRFSGNIKARTLTLGGELCMSMLMDYILRSHGLESCAVSMENFPVVTDDNFEDAAPNYELSKKRLDAFVKPLKEGKLVCLAGFFGITPDGLETILGRGGSDLTAVFASCILKDSYQTKTLLYKDVPVQSADPKVVRGQKTDHVKALTYNEAHKASLMGMKIVMSPAIAWARRFNQPLMVVPIDEPEMFSVIEAQNSSGEIVKCLTGKSGCAILSMSDEKSRSFEDSLRIWERRNDFMDLGAETMETGEHIRDFLFLDSEFLKKNEERLKGFDENLKIEYGLGVVTLIGDKMKDSPGVASLAIGAISGINIKRGIFAPHTSQIILVVEEKNVAATVAAIHLKKQELNKPPAWPIGFQPLK
;
A
#
# COMPACT_ATOMS: atom_id res chain seq x y z
N MET A 1 -39.18 -19.85 -31.59
CA MET A 1 -38.59 -18.53 -31.28
C MET A 1 -38.94 -18.18 -29.84
N LEU A 2 -38.09 -18.48 -28.91
CA LEU A 2 -38.22 -18.08 -27.50
C LEU A 2 -37.21 -16.95 -27.27
N SER A 3 -37.70 -15.73 -27.21
CA SER A 3 -36.90 -14.54 -26.86
C SER A 3 -36.51 -14.63 -25.38
N HIS A 4 -35.28 -14.95 -25.12
CA HIS A 4 -34.68 -14.76 -23.80
C HIS A 4 -34.43 -13.27 -23.61
N SER A 5 -35.42 -12.58 -23.04
CA SER A 5 -35.21 -11.26 -22.47
C SER A 5 -34.26 -11.44 -21.25
N ARG A 6 -32.98 -11.17 -21.46
CA ARG A 6 -32.04 -10.89 -20.35
C ARG A 6 -32.56 -9.65 -19.63
N VAL A 7 -33.25 -9.83 -18.52
CA VAL A 7 -33.45 -8.76 -17.55
C VAL A 7 -32.03 -8.46 -17.02
N GLU A 8 -31.41 -7.41 -17.56
CA GLU A 8 -30.24 -6.80 -16.94
C GLU A 8 -30.70 -6.24 -15.58
N CYS A 9 -30.56 -7.03 -14.52
CA CYS A 9 -30.57 -6.51 -13.17
C CYS A 9 -29.37 -5.56 -13.05
N ALA A 10 -29.61 -4.26 -13.25
CA ALA A 10 -28.59 -3.24 -13.06
C ALA A 10 -28.16 -3.30 -11.58
N PHE A 11 -26.97 -3.83 -11.33
CA PHE A 11 -26.38 -3.82 -9.99
C PHE A 11 -26.28 -2.38 -9.49
N LYS A 12 -26.72 -2.15 -8.24
CA LYS A 12 -26.53 -0.83 -7.60
C LYS A 12 -25.04 -0.54 -7.48
N THR A 13 -24.64 0.68 -7.79
CA THR A 13 -23.28 1.15 -7.57
C THR A 13 -23.01 1.27 -6.07
N LEU A 14 -21.88 0.76 -5.62
CA LEU A 14 -21.42 0.85 -4.23
C LEU A 14 -19.96 1.27 -4.20
N SER A 15 -19.66 2.40 -3.56
CA SER A 15 -18.29 2.82 -3.32
C SER A 15 -17.76 2.24 -2.01
N VAL A 16 -16.55 1.68 -2.08
CA VAL A 16 -15.70 1.39 -0.93
C VAL A 16 -14.63 2.47 -0.89
N ALA A 17 -14.73 3.36 0.10
CA ALA A 17 -13.90 4.56 0.22
C ALA A 17 -12.94 4.44 1.39
N LYS A 18 -11.63 4.50 1.14
CA LYS A 18 -10.61 4.42 2.21
C LYS A 18 -10.04 5.80 2.52
N PHE A 19 -9.97 6.12 3.79
CA PHE A 19 -9.36 7.32 4.33
C PHE A 19 -8.13 6.97 5.16
N GLY A 20 -6.96 7.47 4.72
CA GLY A 20 -5.66 7.15 5.34
C GLY A 20 -5.40 7.92 6.62
N GLY A 21 -4.41 7.47 7.40
CA GLY A 21 -4.03 8.10 8.66
C GLY A 21 -3.55 9.55 8.52
N SER A 22 -3.00 9.95 7.36
CA SER A 22 -2.63 11.34 7.09
C SER A 22 -3.84 12.27 6.99
N LEU A 23 -4.99 11.74 6.52
CA LEU A 23 -6.26 12.47 6.47
C LEU A 23 -6.98 12.46 7.82
N LEU A 24 -6.73 11.43 8.64
CA LEU A 24 -7.18 11.27 10.02
C LEU A 24 -6.08 11.75 10.96
N ASP A 25 -5.63 12.99 10.79
CA ASP A 25 -4.56 13.56 11.60
C ASP A 25 -4.97 13.68 13.07
N VAL A 26 -3.98 13.74 13.96
CA VAL A 26 -4.20 13.77 15.40
C VAL A 26 -4.97 15.03 15.90
N GLU A 27 -5.06 16.07 15.07
CA GLU A 27 -5.83 17.29 15.36
C GLU A 27 -7.22 17.26 14.70
N GLY A 28 -7.49 16.28 13.84
CA GLY A 28 -8.77 16.07 13.18
C GLY A 28 -9.08 17.03 12.03
N LYS A 29 -8.12 17.80 11.53
CA LYS A 29 -8.33 18.80 10.47
C LYS A 29 -8.91 18.23 9.18
N GLY A 30 -8.63 16.96 8.89
CA GLY A 30 -9.16 16.27 7.72
C GLY A 30 -10.60 15.74 7.87
N ILE A 31 -11.11 15.60 9.10
CA ILE A 31 -12.43 15.01 9.37
C ILE A 31 -13.57 15.74 8.64
N PRO A 32 -13.66 17.09 8.62
CA PRO A 32 -14.70 17.78 7.86
C PRO A 32 -14.69 17.47 6.37
N LYS A 33 -13.49 17.31 5.78
CA LYS A 33 -13.34 16.95 4.35
C LYS A 33 -13.83 15.50 4.12
N ILE A 34 -13.49 14.58 5.01
CA ILE A 34 -13.94 13.18 4.96
C ILE A 34 -15.48 13.12 5.00
N ILE A 35 -16.11 13.84 5.93
CA ILE A 35 -17.58 13.92 6.02
C ILE A 35 -18.19 14.47 4.72
N GLY A 36 -17.57 15.51 4.15
CA GLY A 36 -17.99 16.07 2.85
C GLY A 36 -17.93 15.04 1.73
N GLN A 37 -16.81 14.33 1.59
CA GLN A 37 -16.65 13.29 0.57
C GLN A 37 -17.63 12.12 0.76
N ILE A 38 -17.88 11.67 1.98
CA ILE A 38 -18.86 10.62 2.28
C ILE A 38 -20.27 11.06 1.85
N ARG A 39 -20.69 12.30 2.11
CA ARG A 39 -21.96 12.84 1.65
C ARG A 39 -22.08 12.85 0.13
N GLU A 40 -21.06 13.30 -0.57
CA GLU A 40 -21.05 13.31 -2.03
C GLU A 40 -21.13 11.90 -2.62
N ILE A 41 -20.43 10.93 -2.03
CA ILE A 41 -20.52 9.53 -2.43
C ILE A 41 -21.94 9.00 -2.22
N GLN A 42 -22.52 9.21 -1.04
CA GLN A 42 -23.88 8.76 -0.73
C GLN A 42 -24.92 9.37 -1.66
N LYS A 43 -24.80 10.66 -1.95
CA LYS A 43 -25.67 11.37 -2.91
C LYS A 43 -25.55 10.80 -4.32
N ARG A 44 -24.33 10.49 -4.76
CA ARG A 44 -24.05 9.97 -6.10
C ARG A 44 -24.51 8.52 -6.28
N ASP A 45 -24.21 7.64 -5.31
CA ASP A 45 -24.42 6.20 -5.41
C ASP A 45 -25.83 5.78 -4.90
N GLY A 46 -26.49 6.64 -4.11
CA GLY A 46 -27.82 6.37 -3.52
C GLY A 46 -27.79 5.30 -2.43
N THR A 47 -26.62 4.81 -2.02
CA THR A 47 -26.39 3.82 -0.96
C THR A 47 -24.98 3.93 -0.44
N GLY A 48 -24.72 3.42 0.75
CA GLY A 48 -23.38 3.40 1.36
C GLY A 48 -22.82 4.79 1.62
N PRO A 49 -21.49 4.99 1.53
CA PRO A 49 -20.45 4.02 1.17
C PRO A 49 -20.12 3.01 2.30
N ILE A 50 -19.24 2.05 1.96
CA ILE A 50 -18.40 1.41 2.97
C ILE A 50 -17.17 2.28 3.13
N ALA A 51 -17.03 2.93 4.28
CA ALA A 51 -15.92 3.82 4.59
C ALA A 51 -14.87 3.08 5.42
N VAL A 52 -13.68 2.88 4.87
CA VAL A 52 -12.56 2.19 5.52
C VAL A 52 -11.64 3.22 6.18
N PHE A 53 -11.45 3.12 7.47
CA PHE A 53 -10.65 4.05 8.25
C PHE A 53 -9.34 3.41 8.74
N SER A 54 -8.25 4.15 8.63
CA SER A 54 -6.98 3.83 9.29
C SER A 54 -6.95 4.44 10.69
N ALA A 55 -6.02 4.03 11.53
CA ALA A 55 -5.67 4.77 12.75
C ALA A 55 -5.15 6.19 12.40
N PRO A 56 -5.30 7.19 13.28
CA PRO A 56 -4.69 8.49 13.09
C PRO A 56 -3.17 8.39 12.91
N MET A 57 -2.60 9.31 12.14
CA MET A 57 -1.17 9.29 11.81
C MET A 57 -0.29 9.23 13.08
N GLY A 58 0.61 8.25 13.12
CA GLY A 58 1.55 8.02 14.23
C GLY A 58 1.00 7.16 15.38
N CYS A 59 -0.33 6.89 15.45
CA CYS A 59 -0.89 6.04 16.51
C CYS A 59 -0.35 4.60 16.45
N THR A 60 -0.27 4.01 15.27
CA THR A 60 0.26 2.65 15.10
C THR A 60 1.71 2.54 15.56
N ASP A 61 2.57 3.52 15.20
CA ASP A 61 3.97 3.56 15.63
C ASP A 61 4.09 3.77 17.16
N ALA A 62 3.20 4.59 17.74
CA ALA A 62 3.15 4.80 19.20
C ALA A 62 2.76 3.50 19.92
N LEU A 63 1.73 2.78 19.43
CA LEU A 63 1.30 1.50 20.00
C LEU A 63 2.40 0.43 19.90
N ILE A 64 3.17 0.39 18.82
CA ILE A 64 4.32 -0.52 18.69
C ILE A 64 5.36 -0.21 19.76
N LYS A 65 5.74 1.07 19.94
CA LYS A 65 6.69 1.48 20.98
C LYS A 65 6.21 1.15 22.38
N ILE A 66 4.93 1.34 22.66
CA ILE A 66 4.29 0.99 23.93
C ILE A 66 4.39 -0.51 24.16
N GLY A 67 4.00 -1.34 23.17
CA GLY A 67 4.10 -2.79 23.29
C GLY A 67 5.53 -3.31 23.46
N GLU A 68 6.48 -2.74 22.75
CA GLU A 68 7.91 -3.06 22.91
C GLU A 68 8.43 -2.66 24.29
N SER A 69 7.96 -1.53 24.85
CA SER A 69 8.32 -1.11 26.21
C SER A 69 7.81 -2.07 27.29
N HIS A 70 6.61 -2.63 27.10
CA HIS A 70 6.05 -3.66 27.98
C HIS A 70 6.87 -4.95 27.93
N ALA A 71 7.35 -5.35 26.74
CA ALA A 71 8.26 -6.48 26.58
C ALA A 71 9.63 -6.28 27.27
N GLN A 72 10.01 -5.02 27.53
CA GLN A 72 11.23 -4.62 28.25
C GLN A 72 10.98 -4.26 29.72
N GLU A 73 9.79 -4.56 30.24
CA GLU A 73 9.36 -4.24 31.61
C GLU A 73 9.36 -2.72 31.95
N CYS A 74 9.36 -1.85 30.93
CA CYS A 74 9.36 -0.39 31.11
C CYS A 74 7.97 0.23 31.19
N GLY A 75 6.96 -0.40 30.58
CA GLY A 75 5.53 -0.09 30.70
C GLY A 75 5.12 1.35 30.36
N LEU A 76 5.31 1.81 29.10
CA LEU A 76 4.79 3.11 28.65
C LEU A 76 3.26 3.15 28.68
N SER A 77 2.70 4.33 29.04
CA SER A 77 1.25 4.52 29.10
C SER A 77 0.59 4.59 27.74
N LEU A 78 -0.65 4.09 27.66
CA LEU A 78 -1.56 4.26 26.52
C LEU A 78 -2.20 5.65 26.43
N ASP A 79 -2.11 6.47 27.50
CA ASP A 79 -2.77 7.79 27.58
C ASP A 79 -2.53 8.64 26.35
N PRO A 80 -1.30 8.85 25.85
CA PRO A 80 -1.06 9.72 24.70
C PRO A 80 -1.82 9.31 23.43
N VAL A 81 -2.07 8.01 23.24
CA VAL A 81 -2.83 7.50 22.08
C VAL A 81 -4.32 7.75 22.27
N PHE A 82 -4.86 7.40 23.45
CA PHE A 82 -6.29 7.52 23.72
C PHE A 82 -6.78 8.95 23.95
N GLU A 83 -5.91 9.85 24.40
CA GLU A 83 -6.17 11.29 24.44
C GLU A 83 -6.43 11.90 23.05
N ILE A 84 -5.85 11.34 21.99
CA ILE A 84 -6.16 11.74 20.61
C ILE A 84 -7.63 11.45 20.30
N TYR A 85 -8.10 10.23 20.57
CA TYR A 85 -9.49 9.84 20.33
C TYR A 85 -10.48 10.65 21.16
N ASP A 86 -10.20 10.86 22.44
CA ASP A 86 -11.06 11.68 23.32
C ASP A 86 -11.15 13.13 22.85
N ARG A 87 -10.02 13.71 22.41
CA ARG A 87 -9.99 15.06 21.80
C ARG A 87 -10.81 15.11 20.51
N LEU A 88 -10.67 14.15 19.61
CA LEU A 88 -11.45 14.08 18.38
C LEU A 88 -12.95 13.91 18.66
N ALA A 89 -13.31 13.08 19.66
CA ALA A 89 -14.69 12.94 20.12
C ALA A 89 -15.25 14.29 20.59
N LYS A 90 -14.54 15.00 21.46
CA LYS A 90 -14.95 16.33 21.96
C LYS A 90 -15.09 17.39 20.86
N LEU A 91 -14.28 17.33 19.81
CA LEU A 91 -14.34 18.26 18.69
C LEU A 91 -15.54 18.01 17.76
N TYR A 92 -15.89 16.76 17.51
CA TYR A 92 -16.79 16.41 16.42
C TYR A 92 -18.09 15.70 16.84
N VAL A 93 -18.19 15.21 18.08
CA VAL A 93 -19.39 14.53 18.58
C VAL A 93 -20.10 15.40 19.60
N LYS A 94 -21.44 15.37 19.62
CA LYS A 94 -22.27 16.24 20.50
C LYS A 94 -23.28 15.43 21.29
N GLY A 95 -23.70 16.00 22.41
CA GLY A 95 -24.82 15.51 23.22
C GLY A 95 -24.60 14.11 23.80
N GLU A 96 -25.62 13.29 23.77
CA GLU A 96 -25.58 11.92 24.30
C GLU A 96 -24.60 11.01 23.53
N LEU A 97 -24.44 11.24 22.22
CA LEU A 97 -23.46 10.50 21.41
C LEU A 97 -22.03 10.72 21.90
N LEU A 98 -21.70 11.89 22.44
CA LEU A 98 -20.37 12.15 22.98
C LEU A 98 -20.07 11.28 24.20
N LYS A 99 -21.03 11.15 25.11
CA LYS A 99 -20.87 10.29 26.30
C LYS A 99 -20.65 8.84 25.88
N GLN A 100 -21.50 8.34 24.97
CA GLN A 100 -21.37 6.98 24.44
C GLN A 100 -20.01 6.76 23.75
N ALA A 101 -19.56 7.71 22.93
CA ALA A 101 -18.25 7.62 22.28
C ALA A 101 -17.10 7.57 23.30
N GLN A 102 -17.18 8.37 24.38
CA GLN A 102 -16.17 8.37 25.44
C GLN A 102 -16.16 7.07 26.25
N GLU A 103 -17.33 6.49 26.53
CA GLU A 103 -17.44 5.18 27.17
C GLU A 103 -16.81 4.09 26.31
N GLU A 104 -17.07 4.10 25.00
CA GLU A 104 -16.46 3.13 24.07
C GLU A 104 -14.94 3.34 23.92
N ILE A 105 -14.45 4.56 23.87
CA ILE A 105 -13.01 4.87 23.87
C ILE A 105 -12.36 4.30 25.15
N ALA A 106 -12.98 4.49 26.31
CA ALA A 106 -12.48 3.97 27.57
C ALA A 106 -12.48 2.42 27.57
N ASN A 107 -13.50 1.78 26.99
CA ASN A 107 -13.57 0.34 26.83
C ASN A 107 -12.42 -0.18 25.93
N TYR A 108 -12.20 0.41 24.76
CA TYR A 108 -11.08 0.04 23.88
C TYR A 108 -9.72 0.23 24.57
N LYS A 109 -9.56 1.30 25.37
CA LYS A 109 -8.35 1.52 26.16
C LYS A 109 -8.11 0.39 27.16
N ALA A 110 -9.16 0.01 27.92
CA ALA A 110 -9.10 -1.08 28.90
C ALA A 110 -8.76 -2.42 28.24
N LEU A 111 -9.39 -2.76 27.10
CA LEU A 111 -9.10 -3.97 26.34
C LEU A 111 -7.66 -3.98 25.80
N THR A 112 -7.17 -2.84 25.32
CA THR A 112 -5.80 -2.69 24.84
C THR A 112 -4.81 -2.86 25.99
N GLN A 113 -5.09 -2.27 27.16
CA GLN A 113 -4.27 -2.43 28.36
C GLN A 113 -4.20 -3.88 28.82
N THR A 114 -5.36 -4.55 28.90
CA THR A 114 -5.41 -5.98 29.25
C THR A 114 -4.56 -6.84 28.29
N THR A 115 -4.56 -6.49 27.00
CA THR A 115 -3.73 -7.18 25.99
C THR A 115 -2.23 -6.90 26.22
N LEU A 116 -1.86 -5.67 26.56
CA LEU A 116 -0.49 -5.29 26.88
C LEU A 116 0.01 -5.93 28.18
N ASP A 117 -0.86 -6.09 29.17
CA ASP A 117 -0.52 -6.76 30.45
C ASP A 117 -0.17 -8.25 30.25
N ALA A 118 -0.63 -8.83 29.13
CA ALA A 118 -0.28 -10.20 28.73
C ALA A 118 1.06 -10.27 27.93
N VAL A 119 1.70 -9.14 27.64
CA VAL A 119 3.01 -9.10 26.95
C VAL A 119 4.07 -9.68 27.90
N ASN A 120 4.82 -10.64 27.40
CA ASN A 120 5.95 -11.22 28.10
C ASN A 120 7.23 -10.71 27.38
N LYS A 121 8.23 -11.51 27.21
CA LYS A 121 9.56 -11.19 26.65
C LYS A 121 9.55 -10.60 25.23
N ARG A 122 8.46 -10.70 24.49
CA ARG A 122 8.34 -10.21 23.09
C ARG A 122 6.95 -9.64 22.82
N PHE A 123 6.93 -8.53 22.10
CA PHE A 123 5.71 -7.96 21.56
C PHE A 123 5.55 -8.40 20.10
N SER A 124 4.90 -9.54 19.88
CA SER A 124 4.77 -10.16 18.56
C SER A 124 3.51 -11.03 18.45
N GLY A 125 3.23 -11.50 17.25
CA GLY A 125 2.14 -12.42 16.95
C GLY A 125 0.76 -11.83 17.26
N ASN A 126 -0.17 -12.64 17.76
CA ASN A 126 -1.54 -12.22 18.04
C ASN A 126 -1.62 -11.07 19.06
N ILE A 127 -0.80 -11.07 20.11
CA ILE A 127 -0.78 -9.98 21.10
C ILE A 127 -0.49 -8.63 20.42
N LYS A 128 0.46 -8.57 19.52
CA LYS A 128 0.77 -7.36 18.75
C LYS A 128 -0.37 -7.00 17.82
N ALA A 129 -0.88 -7.96 17.06
CA ALA A 129 -1.99 -7.74 16.15
C ALA A 129 -3.22 -7.19 16.89
N ARG A 130 -3.59 -7.80 18.01
CA ARG A 130 -4.73 -7.38 18.85
C ARG A 130 -4.53 -5.98 19.45
N THR A 131 -3.34 -5.68 19.97
CA THR A 131 -3.02 -4.34 20.51
C THR A 131 -3.18 -3.26 19.44
N LEU A 132 -2.60 -3.47 18.25
CA LEU A 132 -2.67 -2.51 17.14
C LEU A 132 -4.10 -2.36 16.64
N THR A 133 -4.86 -3.44 16.55
CA THR A 133 -6.25 -3.44 16.10
C THR A 133 -7.16 -2.67 17.05
N LEU A 134 -7.13 -3.01 18.35
CA LEU A 134 -7.98 -2.39 19.38
C LEU A 134 -7.66 -0.92 19.60
N GLY A 135 -6.37 -0.60 19.80
CA GLY A 135 -5.91 0.76 20.07
C GLY A 135 -5.80 1.65 18.84
N GLY A 136 -5.91 1.07 17.63
CA GLY A 136 -5.78 1.76 16.35
C GLY A 136 -7.08 1.85 15.57
N GLU A 137 -7.20 1.00 14.57
CA GLU A 137 -8.23 1.11 13.54
C GLU A 137 -9.65 0.84 14.03
N LEU A 138 -9.85 -0.09 14.96
CA LEU A 138 -11.18 -0.36 15.52
C LEU A 138 -11.70 0.84 16.32
N CYS A 139 -10.87 1.38 17.22
CA CYS A 139 -11.23 2.57 18.00
C CYS A 139 -11.55 3.74 17.07
N MET A 140 -10.73 3.97 15.99
CA MET A 140 -11.00 5.04 15.03
C MET A 140 -12.25 4.81 14.21
N SER A 141 -12.50 3.59 13.76
CA SER A 141 -13.69 3.25 12.97
C SER A 141 -14.98 3.43 13.79
N MET A 142 -14.96 3.02 15.06
CA MET A 142 -16.04 3.26 16.01
C MET A 142 -16.26 4.76 16.23
N LEU A 143 -15.19 5.52 16.49
CA LEU A 143 -15.29 6.98 16.70
C LEU A 143 -15.85 7.69 15.44
N MET A 144 -15.44 7.27 14.24
CA MET A 144 -15.97 7.82 12.98
C MET A 144 -17.47 7.55 12.82
N ASP A 145 -17.97 6.41 13.28
CA ASP A 145 -19.42 6.17 13.32
C ASP A 145 -20.15 7.22 14.18
N TYR A 146 -19.67 7.47 15.40
CA TYR A 146 -20.24 8.51 16.25
C TYR A 146 -20.14 9.91 15.63
N ILE A 147 -19.01 10.22 15.01
CA ILE A 147 -18.82 11.51 14.32
C ILE A 147 -19.82 11.65 13.18
N LEU A 148 -19.97 10.63 12.33
CA LEU A 148 -20.89 10.67 11.19
C LEU A 148 -22.34 10.80 11.63
N ARG A 149 -22.78 10.05 12.65
CA ARG A 149 -24.11 10.16 13.24
C ARG A 149 -24.35 11.54 13.84
N SER A 150 -23.36 12.12 14.53
CA SER A 150 -23.44 13.48 15.08
C SER A 150 -23.58 14.57 14.00
N HIS A 151 -23.21 14.25 12.75
CA HIS A 151 -23.36 15.11 11.59
C HIS A 151 -24.53 14.74 10.68
N GLY A 152 -25.48 13.92 11.18
CA GLY A 152 -26.72 13.58 10.47
C GLY A 152 -26.54 12.56 9.35
N LEU A 153 -25.51 11.72 9.42
CA LEU A 153 -25.29 10.60 8.52
C LEU A 153 -25.56 9.29 9.25
N GLU A 154 -26.60 8.57 8.85
CA GLU A 154 -26.91 7.26 9.42
C GLU A 154 -25.81 6.27 9.10
N SER A 155 -25.10 5.80 10.12
CA SER A 155 -23.94 4.91 9.97
C SER A 155 -23.91 3.82 11.04
N CYS A 156 -23.06 2.83 10.84
CA CYS A 156 -22.72 1.84 11.87
C CYS A 156 -21.27 1.37 11.70
N ALA A 157 -20.57 1.19 12.79
CA ALA A 157 -19.26 0.54 12.80
C ALA A 157 -19.42 -1.00 12.78
N VAL A 158 -18.53 -1.67 12.04
CA VAL A 158 -18.48 -3.14 12.05
C VAL A 158 -17.73 -3.59 13.29
N SER A 159 -18.39 -4.39 14.13
CA SER A 159 -17.78 -4.99 15.32
C SER A 159 -16.77 -6.08 14.94
N MET A 160 -15.83 -6.36 15.84
CA MET A 160 -14.82 -7.40 15.67
C MET A 160 -15.45 -8.80 15.47
N GLU A 161 -16.52 -9.13 16.20
CA GLU A 161 -17.22 -10.42 16.12
C GLU A 161 -17.77 -10.68 14.71
N ASN A 162 -18.26 -9.63 14.05
CA ASN A 162 -18.85 -9.69 12.72
C ASN A 162 -17.89 -9.25 11.63
N PHE A 163 -16.58 -9.19 11.93
CA PHE A 163 -15.60 -8.66 11.00
C PHE A 163 -15.52 -9.51 9.72
N PRO A 164 -15.64 -8.91 8.54
CA PRO A 164 -15.81 -9.66 7.29
C PRO A 164 -14.49 -10.12 6.67
N VAL A 165 -13.35 -9.55 7.05
CA VAL A 165 -12.05 -9.93 6.48
C VAL A 165 -11.47 -11.10 7.29
N VAL A 166 -11.64 -12.31 6.77
CA VAL A 166 -11.04 -13.53 7.33
C VAL A 166 -9.66 -13.74 6.70
N THR A 167 -8.66 -14.11 7.48
CA THR A 167 -7.27 -14.28 7.05
C THR A 167 -6.72 -15.65 7.43
N ASP A 168 -5.49 -15.94 7.00
CA ASP A 168 -4.65 -16.97 7.61
C ASP A 168 -4.17 -16.55 9.02
N ASP A 169 -3.32 -17.37 9.65
CA ASP A 169 -2.78 -17.20 10.98
C ASP A 169 -1.36 -16.58 11.01
N ASN A 170 -0.91 -16.00 9.91
CA ASN A 170 0.27 -15.16 9.90
C ASN A 170 -0.03 -13.79 10.54
N PHE A 171 -0.04 -13.74 11.87
CA PHE A 171 -0.59 -12.65 12.66
C PHE A 171 -0.08 -11.25 12.29
N GLU A 172 1.17 -11.12 11.81
CA GLU A 172 1.79 -9.81 11.55
C GLU A 172 1.81 -9.40 10.07
N ASP A 173 1.50 -10.33 9.16
CA ASP A 173 1.44 -10.09 7.71
C ASP A 173 0.46 -11.08 7.07
N ALA A 174 -0.80 -11.02 7.50
CA ALA A 174 -1.82 -11.99 7.15
C ALA A 174 -2.37 -11.80 5.73
N ALA A 175 -2.67 -12.91 5.07
CA ALA A 175 -3.28 -12.92 3.76
C ALA A 175 -4.81 -13.11 3.87
N PRO A 176 -5.64 -12.23 3.24
CA PRO A 176 -7.08 -12.39 3.23
C PRO A 176 -7.53 -13.65 2.50
N ASN A 177 -8.51 -14.34 3.09
CA ASN A 177 -9.16 -15.51 2.50
C ASN A 177 -10.50 -15.13 1.85
N TYR A 178 -10.57 -15.21 0.53
CA TYR A 178 -11.73 -14.80 -0.25
C TYR A 178 -12.99 -15.60 0.10
N GLU A 179 -12.90 -16.93 0.12
CA GLU A 179 -14.06 -17.80 0.30
C GLU A 179 -14.65 -17.71 1.70
N LEU A 180 -13.81 -17.62 2.73
CA LEU A 180 -14.27 -17.45 4.11
C LEU A 180 -14.86 -16.06 4.35
N SER A 181 -14.23 -15.02 3.81
CA SER A 181 -14.73 -13.65 3.94
C SER A 181 -16.06 -13.45 3.23
N LYS A 182 -16.25 -14.08 2.07
CA LYS A 182 -17.52 -14.04 1.33
C LYS A 182 -18.71 -14.60 2.11
N LYS A 183 -18.49 -15.50 3.05
CA LYS A 183 -19.53 -16.02 3.94
C LYS A 183 -19.95 -15.03 5.03
N ARG A 184 -19.21 -13.92 5.23
CA ARG A 184 -19.46 -12.89 6.25
C ARG A 184 -19.97 -11.56 5.69
N LEU A 185 -20.47 -11.54 4.46
CA LEU A 185 -20.96 -10.33 3.78
C LEU A 185 -22.15 -9.65 4.49
N ASP A 186 -22.87 -10.35 5.35
CA ASP A 186 -23.97 -9.77 6.12
C ASP A 186 -23.56 -8.55 6.93
N ALA A 187 -22.31 -8.46 7.39
CA ALA A 187 -21.75 -7.29 8.08
C ALA A 187 -21.82 -6.01 7.23
N PHE A 188 -21.79 -6.13 5.89
CA PHE A 188 -21.97 -5.03 4.95
C PHE A 188 -23.42 -4.90 4.47
N VAL A 189 -24.00 -6.03 4.06
CA VAL A 189 -25.27 -6.03 3.31
C VAL A 189 -26.45 -5.63 4.17
N LYS A 190 -26.52 -6.04 5.45
CA LYS A 190 -27.63 -5.68 6.35
C LYS A 190 -27.69 -4.17 6.59
N PRO A 191 -26.63 -3.49 7.06
CA PRO A 191 -26.68 -2.04 7.26
C PRO A 191 -26.98 -1.27 5.97
N LEU A 192 -26.39 -1.68 4.83
CA LEU A 192 -26.66 -1.02 3.55
C LEU A 192 -28.13 -1.13 3.11
N LYS A 193 -28.78 -2.26 3.38
CA LYS A 193 -30.23 -2.43 3.13
C LYS A 193 -31.09 -1.56 4.05
N GLU A 194 -30.60 -1.26 5.25
CA GLU A 194 -31.25 -0.36 6.22
C GLU A 194 -30.98 1.12 5.90
N GLY A 195 -30.25 1.42 4.81
CA GLY A 195 -29.91 2.78 4.40
C GLY A 195 -28.73 3.39 5.17
N LYS A 196 -28.03 2.62 5.99
CA LYS A 196 -26.86 3.05 6.73
C LYS A 196 -25.60 2.94 5.88
N LEU A 197 -24.67 3.84 6.05
CA LEU A 197 -23.29 3.65 5.60
C LEU A 197 -22.53 2.80 6.63
N VAL A 198 -21.46 2.15 6.18
CA VAL A 198 -20.69 1.23 7.00
C VAL A 198 -19.32 1.81 7.31
N CYS A 199 -18.97 1.93 8.60
CA CYS A 199 -17.62 2.26 9.06
C CYS A 199 -16.84 0.97 9.28
N LEU A 200 -15.82 0.75 8.49
CA LEU A 200 -14.98 -0.45 8.54
C LEU A 200 -13.58 -0.07 9.00
N ALA A 201 -13.07 -0.77 9.98
CA ALA A 201 -11.66 -0.65 10.35
C ALA A 201 -10.77 -1.27 9.28
N GLY A 202 -9.73 -0.55 8.87
CA GLY A 202 -8.73 -1.04 7.93
C GLY A 202 -7.63 -1.84 8.62
N PHE A 203 -6.62 -2.29 7.86
CA PHE A 203 -5.35 -2.83 8.34
C PHE A 203 -5.40 -4.22 8.98
N PHE A 204 -6.53 -4.70 9.47
CA PHE A 204 -6.60 -5.98 10.17
C PHE A 204 -7.61 -6.97 9.56
N GLY A 205 -7.54 -8.20 10.01
CA GLY A 205 -8.49 -9.26 9.77
C GLY A 205 -8.58 -10.17 10.98
N ILE A 206 -9.32 -11.25 10.84
CA ILE A 206 -9.47 -12.27 11.88
C ILE A 206 -9.22 -13.65 11.29
N THR A 207 -8.61 -14.54 12.07
CA THR A 207 -8.53 -15.95 11.71
C THR A 207 -9.92 -16.61 11.72
N PRO A 208 -10.09 -17.80 11.14
CA PRO A 208 -11.34 -18.56 11.29
C PRO A 208 -11.78 -18.76 12.75
N ASP A 209 -10.83 -18.85 13.67
CA ASP A 209 -11.07 -19.02 15.11
C ASP A 209 -11.31 -17.68 15.84
N GLY A 210 -11.31 -16.55 15.13
CA GLY A 210 -11.63 -15.23 15.66
C GLY A 210 -10.47 -14.47 16.29
N LEU A 211 -9.21 -14.90 16.06
CA LEU A 211 -8.03 -14.19 16.54
C LEU A 211 -7.67 -13.05 15.59
N GLU A 212 -7.27 -11.92 16.13
CA GLU A 212 -6.89 -10.75 15.35
C GLU A 212 -5.53 -10.95 14.63
N THR A 213 -5.49 -10.49 13.39
CA THR A 213 -4.30 -10.46 12.53
C THR A 213 -4.14 -9.09 11.91
N ILE A 214 -2.94 -8.71 11.51
CA ILE A 214 -2.70 -7.48 10.75
C ILE A 214 -2.22 -7.80 9.33
N LEU A 215 -2.63 -6.95 8.38
CA LEU A 215 -2.39 -7.15 6.94
C LEU A 215 -1.05 -6.54 6.46
N GLY A 216 -0.14 -6.26 7.38
CA GLY A 216 1.14 -5.65 7.07
C GLY A 216 1.03 -4.19 6.58
N ARG A 217 2.11 -3.65 6.06
CA ARG A 217 2.16 -2.26 5.58
C ARG A 217 1.12 -2.00 4.48
N GLY A 218 0.38 -0.91 4.62
CA GLY A 218 -0.69 -0.53 3.66
C GLY A 218 -1.94 -1.41 3.76
N GLY A 219 -2.12 -2.14 4.85
CA GLY A 219 -3.23 -3.05 5.07
C GLY A 219 -4.61 -2.40 4.94
N SER A 220 -4.76 -1.10 5.25
CA SER A 220 -6.05 -0.41 5.05
C SER A 220 -6.41 -0.23 3.57
N ASP A 221 -5.43 -0.01 2.67
CA ASP A 221 -5.66 -0.02 1.23
C ASP A 221 -6.09 -1.43 0.77
N LEU A 222 -5.43 -2.46 1.32
CA LEU A 222 -5.78 -3.87 1.05
C LEU A 222 -7.20 -4.20 1.55
N THR A 223 -7.58 -3.76 2.75
CA THR A 223 -8.95 -3.94 3.27
C THR A 223 -9.99 -3.36 2.31
N ALA A 224 -9.80 -2.14 1.81
CA ALA A 224 -10.74 -1.49 0.90
C ALA A 224 -10.86 -2.21 -0.44
N VAL A 225 -9.73 -2.58 -1.03
CA VAL A 225 -9.70 -3.32 -2.29
C VAL A 225 -10.34 -4.69 -2.13
N PHE A 226 -9.98 -5.41 -1.07
CA PHE A 226 -10.53 -6.73 -0.78
C PHE A 226 -12.04 -6.69 -0.52
N ALA A 227 -12.53 -5.71 0.26
CA ALA A 227 -13.96 -5.51 0.47
C ALA A 227 -14.70 -5.26 -0.86
N SER A 228 -14.12 -4.46 -1.76
CA SER A 228 -14.67 -4.25 -3.10
C SER A 228 -14.74 -5.56 -3.89
N CYS A 229 -13.70 -6.40 -3.81
CA CYS A 229 -13.64 -7.67 -4.54
C CYS A 229 -14.68 -8.69 -4.06
N ILE A 230 -14.87 -8.84 -2.74
CA ILE A 230 -15.85 -9.81 -2.21
C ILE A 230 -17.30 -9.40 -2.44
N LEU A 231 -17.57 -8.10 -2.64
CA LEU A 231 -18.91 -7.56 -2.90
C LEU A 231 -19.29 -7.51 -4.38
N LYS A 232 -18.37 -7.84 -5.29
CA LYS A 232 -18.54 -7.66 -6.73
C LYS A 232 -19.69 -8.45 -7.34
N ASP A 233 -20.05 -9.57 -6.73
CA ASP A 233 -21.20 -10.38 -7.19
C ASP A 233 -22.57 -9.78 -6.81
N SER A 234 -22.58 -8.82 -5.88
CA SER A 234 -23.81 -8.19 -5.38
C SER A 234 -23.95 -6.72 -5.77
N TYR A 235 -22.84 -6.05 -6.07
CA TYR A 235 -22.81 -4.62 -6.38
C TYR A 235 -21.81 -4.33 -7.51
N GLN A 236 -22.07 -3.24 -8.24
CA GLN A 236 -21.06 -2.62 -9.10
C GLN A 236 -20.13 -1.79 -8.19
N THR A 237 -19.04 -2.41 -7.72
CA THR A 237 -18.15 -1.78 -6.74
C THR A 237 -17.18 -0.79 -7.39
N LYS A 238 -16.94 0.34 -6.69
CA LYS A 238 -15.90 1.32 -6.98
C LYS A 238 -14.97 1.43 -5.78
N THR A 239 -13.66 1.31 -5.98
CA THR A 239 -12.67 1.46 -4.91
C THR A 239 -12.05 2.85 -4.97
N LEU A 240 -12.30 3.66 -3.94
CA LEU A 240 -11.81 5.03 -3.81
C LEU A 240 -10.76 5.09 -2.70
N LEU A 241 -9.52 5.38 -3.05
CA LEU A 241 -8.41 5.48 -2.10
C LEU A 241 -8.07 6.97 -1.93
N TYR A 242 -8.63 7.60 -0.90
CA TYR A 242 -8.39 9.01 -0.62
C TYR A 242 -6.97 9.22 -0.08
N LYS A 243 -6.29 10.18 -0.67
CA LYS A 243 -4.90 10.59 -0.37
C LYS A 243 -4.81 12.13 -0.33
N ASP A 244 -3.65 12.66 0.05
CA ASP A 244 -3.39 14.10 0.02
C ASP A 244 -3.21 14.61 -1.42
N VAL A 245 -2.62 13.80 -2.29
CA VAL A 245 -2.35 14.15 -3.70
C VAL A 245 -2.65 12.95 -4.63
N PRO A 246 -2.94 13.20 -5.93
CA PRO A 246 -3.06 12.14 -6.92
C PRO A 246 -1.69 11.51 -7.19
N VAL A 247 -1.63 10.47 -8.03
CA VAL A 247 -0.35 9.90 -8.46
C VAL A 247 0.45 10.94 -9.24
N GLN A 248 1.69 11.16 -8.83
CA GLN A 248 2.61 12.12 -9.46
C GLN A 248 3.67 11.41 -10.30
N SER A 249 4.22 12.11 -11.29
CA SER A 249 5.29 11.60 -12.15
C SER A 249 6.61 11.33 -11.42
N ALA A 250 6.81 11.94 -10.26
CA ALA A 250 7.88 11.67 -9.30
C ALA A 250 7.48 12.18 -7.91
N ASP A 251 8.21 11.79 -6.86
CA ASP A 251 8.01 12.37 -5.53
C ASP A 251 8.47 13.85 -5.53
N PRO A 252 7.58 14.82 -5.28
CA PRO A 252 7.95 16.24 -5.26
C PRO A 252 9.05 16.58 -4.25
N LYS A 253 9.20 15.79 -3.18
CA LYS A 253 10.27 15.97 -2.18
C LYS A 253 11.64 15.58 -2.71
N VAL A 254 11.68 14.69 -3.71
CA VAL A 254 12.91 14.23 -4.37
C VAL A 254 13.29 15.18 -5.50
N VAL A 255 12.33 15.58 -6.33
CA VAL A 255 12.55 16.45 -7.50
C VAL A 255 12.35 17.93 -7.15
N ARG A 256 12.94 18.39 -6.04
CA ARG A 256 12.76 19.75 -5.52
C ARG A 256 12.95 20.82 -6.60
N GLY A 257 12.00 21.76 -6.67
CA GLY A 257 12.03 22.86 -7.64
C GLY A 257 11.58 22.49 -9.06
N GLN A 258 11.23 21.23 -9.32
CA GLN A 258 10.63 20.79 -10.58
C GLN A 258 9.12 20.61 -10.41
N LYS A 259 8.37 20.89 -11.48
CA LYS A 259 6.94 20.60 -11.53
C LYS A 259 6.75 19.10 -11.81
N THR A 260 6.02 18.42 -10.96
CA THR A 260 5.57 17.06 -11.21
C THR A 260 4.24 17.06 -11.98
N ASP A 261 4.06 16.08 -12.84
CA ASP A 261 2.82 15.92 -13.61
C ASP A 261 1.89 14.94 -12.91
N HIS A 262 0.59 15.19 -13.01
CA HIS A 262 -0.44 14.26 -12.60
C HIS A 262 -0.48 13.06 -13.55
N VAL A 263 -0.28 11.86 -13.02
CA VAL A 263 -0.39 10.61 -13.76
C VAL A 263 -1.84 10.13 -13.73
N LYS A 264 -2.59 10.39 -14.81
CA LYS A 264 -4.04 10.13 -14.88
C LYS A 264 -4.39 8.65 -14.80
N ALA A 265 -3.56 7.78 -15.39
CA ALA A 265 -3.84 6.35 -15.43
C ALA A 265 -2.54 5.52 -15.40
N LEU A 266 -2.60 4.41 -14.66
CA LEU A 266 -1.58 3.36 -14.59
C LEU A 266 -2.24 2.02 -14.86
N THR A 267 -1.52 1.10 -15.50
CA THR A 267 -1.91 -0.31 -15.47
C THR A 267 -1.63 -0.92 -14.09
N TYR A 268 -2.28 -2.05 -13.75
CA TYR A 268 -1.93 -2.79 -12.53
C TYR A 268 -0.44 -3.16 -12.48
N ASN A 269 0.16 -3.47 -13.64
CA ASN A 269 1.56 -3.81 -13.72
C ASN A 269 2.48 -2.60 -13.42
N GLU A 270 2.18 -1.43 -14.01
CA GLU A 270 2.90 -0.19 -13.75
C GLU A 270 2.79 0.22 -12.27
N ALA A 271 1.57 0.20 -11.72
CA ALA A 271 1.33 0.56 -10.32
C ALA A 271 2.03 -0.40 -9.34
N HIS A 272 2.00 -1.72 -9.62
CA HIS A 272 2.68 -2.74 -8.82
C HIS A 272 4.18 -2.49 -8.78
N LYS A 273 4.81 -2.27 -9.95
CA LYS A 273 6.24 -1.98 -10.04
C LYS A 273 6.62 -0.67 -9.36
N ALA A 274 5.81 0.39 -9.55
CA ALA A 274 6.02 1.65 -8.88
C ALA A 274 6.01 1.49 -7.36
N SER A 275 5.06 0.72 -6.83
CA SER A 275 4.95 0.43 -5.40
C SER A 275 6.16 -0.33 -4.87
N LEU A 276 6.59 -1.40 -5.54
CA LEU A 276 7.77 -2.19 -5.15
C LEU A 276 9.03 -1.32 -5.10
N MET A 277 9.17 -0.41 -6.07
CA MET A 277 10.34 0.47 -6.21
C MET A 277 10.25 1.75 -5.37
N GLY A 278 9.31 1.81 -4.39
CA GLY A 278 9.28 2.83 -3.35
C GLY A 278 8.28 3.96 -3.55
N MET A 279 7.50 3.98 -4.64
CA MET A 279 6.47 4.98 -4.83
C MET A 279 5.26 4.67 -3.95
N LYS A 280 4.84 5.64 -3.12
CA LYS A 280 3.75 5.47 -2.15
C LYS A 280 2.37 5.68 -2.79
N ILE A 281 2.03 4.88 -3.80
CA ILE A 281 0.73 4.95 -4.49
C ILE A 281 -0.30 4.10 -3.74
N VAL A 282 -0.25 2.80 -3.96
CA VAL A 282 -1.08 1.76 -3.36
C VAL A 282 -0.17 0.56 -3.12
N MET A 283 -0.33 -0.12 -2.00
CA MET A 283 0.56 -1.23 -1.67
C MET A 283 0.37 -2.43 -2.62
N SER A 284 1.49 -3.09 -2.91
CA SER A 284 1.56 -4.22 -3.85
C SER A 284 0.52 -5.32 -3.61
N PRO A 285 0.22 -5.78 -2.37
CA PRO A 285 -0.82 -6.78 -2.14
C PRO A 285 -2.22 -6.30 -2.55
N ALA A 286 -2.56 -5.03 -2.33
CA ALA A 286 -3.84 -4.47 -2.75
C ALA A 286 -3.97 -4.44 -4.28
N ILE A 287 -2.89 -4.08 -5.00
CA ILE A 287 -2.85 -4.09 -6.47
C ILE A 287 -2.99 -5.53 -6.99
N ALA A 288 -2.39 -6.51 -6.33
CA ALA A 288 -2.51 -7.93 -6.72
C ALA A 288 -3.97 -8.42 -6.65
N TRP A 289 -4.71 -8.07 -5.60
CA TRP A 289 -6.13 -8.35 -5.49
C TRP A 289 -6.95 -7.61 -6.54
N ALA A 290 -6.70 -6.32 -6.74
CA ALA A 290 -7.37 -5.53 -7.79
C ALA A 290 -7.18 -6.14 -9.18
N ARG A 291 -5.95 -6.55 -9.51
CA ARG A 291 -5.63 -7.23 -10.78
C ARG A 291 -6.34 -8.57 -10.92
N ARG A 292 -6.33 -9.41 -9.88
CA ARG A 292 -6.96 -10.73 -9.87
C ARG A 292 -8.46 -10.65 -10.17
N PHE A 293 -9.13 -9.63 -9.63
CA PHE A 293 -10.58 -9.43 -9.78
C PHE A 293 -10.95 -8.39 -10.83
N ASN A 294 -9.98 -7.87 -11.57
CA ASN A 294 -10.18 -6.76 -12.51
C ASN A 294 -11.00 -5.62 -11.86
N GLN A 295 -10.57 -5.18 -10.67
CA GLN A 295 -11.20 -4.13 -9.89
C GLN A 295 -10.45 -2.81 -10.08
N PRO A 296 -11.03 -1.83 -10.79
CA PRO A 296 -10.39 -0.52 -10.92
C PRO A 296 -10.22 0.18 -9.57
N LEU A 297 -9.06 0.79 -9.37
CA LEU A 297 -8.75 1.58 -8.19
C LEU A 297 -8.67 3.06 -8.58
N MET A 298 -9.28 3.93 -7.79
CA MET A 298 -9.19 5.37 -7.96
C MET A 298 -8.40 5.96 -6.80
N VAL A 299 -7.25 6.56 -7.08
CA VAL A 299 -6.48 7.35 -6.11
C VAL A 299 -7.00 8.78 -6.18
N VAL A 300 -7.70 9.21 -5.14
CA VAL A 300 -8.49 10.45 -5.12
C VAL A 300 -7.87 11.44 -4.15
N PRO A 301 -7.39 12.61 -4.60
CA PRO A 301 -6.99 13.67 -3.70
C PRO A 301 -8.21 14.23 -2.96
N ILE A 302 -8.08 14.39 -1.63
CA ILE A 302 -9.22 14.78 -0.78
C ILE A 302 -9.73 16.19 -1.10
N ASP A 303 -8.83 17.09 -1.50
CA ASP A 303 -9.12 18.49 -1.77
C ASP A 303 -9.56 18.76 -3.21
N GLU A 304 -9.11 17.94 -4.16
CA GLU A 304 -9.37 18.07 -5.60
C GLU A 304 -9.81 16.70 -6.18
N PRO A 305 -10.99 16.18 -5.79
CA PRO A 305 -11.39 14.81 -6.12
C PRO A 305 -11.55 14.56 -7.62
N GLU A 306 -11.69 15.59 -8.44
CA GLU A 306 -11.70 15.52 -9.91
C GLU A 306 -10.32 15.20 -10.51
N MET A 307 -9.24 15.45 -9.76
CA MET A 307 -7.85 15.17 -10.15
C MET A 307 -7.43 13.74 -9.78
N PHE A 308 -8.34 12.78 -9.83
CA PHE A 308 -8.04 11.39 -9.48
C PHE A 308 -7.16 10.68 -10.51
N SER A 309 -6.43 9.67 -10.05
CA SER A 309 -5.68 8.75 -10.89
C SER A 309 -6.35 7.37 -10.88
N VAL A 310 -6.42 6.70 -12.04
CA VAL A 310 -7.01 5.35 -12.15
C VAL A 310 -5.91 4.30 -12.28
N ILE A 311 -6.10 3.17 -11.60
CA ILE A 311 -5.29 1.96 -11.78
C ILE A 311 -6.22 0.86 -12.29
N GLU A 312 -5.97 0.38 -13.51
CA GLU A 312 -6.85 -0.57 -14.21
C GLU A 312 -6.08 -1.49 -15.17
N ALA A 313 -6.77 -2.42 -15.83
CA ALA A 313 -6.13 -3.41 -16.70
C ALA A 313 -5.54 -2.80 -17.98
N GLN A 314 -6.22 -1.82 -18.56
CA GLN A 314 -5.81 -1.17 -19.80
C GLN A 314 -5.53 0.31 -19.58
N ASN A 315 -4.53 0.81 -20.29
CA ASN A 315 -4.12 2.20 -20.16
C ASN A 315 -4.33 2.94 -21.46
N SER A 316 -5.14 3.98 -21.39
CA SER A 316 -5.43 4.89 -22.50
C SER A 316 -4.43 6.05 -22.63
N SER A 317 -3.51 6.26 -21.66
CA SER A 317 -2.55 7.35 -21.75
C SER A 317 -1.49 7.10 -22.81
N GLY A 318 -1.14 8.15 -23.56
CA GLY A 318 -0.12 8.11 -24.62
C GLY A 318 1.33 8.04 -24.12
N GLU A 319 1.54 8.23 -22.82
CA GLU A 319 2.87 8.38 -22.22
C GLU A 319 3.69 7.10 -22.28
N ILE A 320 4.97 7.24 -22.66
CA ILE A 320 5.98 6.17 -22.71
C ILE A 320 6.53 5.94 -21.30
N VAL A 321 6.98 7.03 -20.63
CA VAL A 321 7.43 7.03 -19.23
C VAL A 321 6.43 7.83 -18.42
N LYS A 322 5.72 7.16 -17.51
CA LYS A 322 4.70 7.78 -16.68
C LYS A 322 5.25 8.35 -15.40
N CYS A 323 6.04 7.54 -14.70
CA CYS A 323 6.62 7.95 -13.43
C CYS A 323 8.04 7.44 -13.24
N LEU A 324 8.75 8.17 -12.38
CA LEU A 324 10.08 7.83 -11.89
C LEU A 324 10.02 7.71 -10.36
N THR A 325 10.73 6.74 -9.85
CA THR A 325 10.85 6.57 -8.40
C THR A 325 12.29 6.27 -8.01
N GLY A 326 12.65 6.61 -6.80
CA GLY A 326 13.92 6.27 -6.19
C GLY A 326 13.72 5.60 -4.84
N LYS A 327 14.51 4.58 -4.55
CA LYS A 327 14.51 3.87 -3.26
C LYS A 327 15.94 3.76 -2.77
N SER A 328 16.18 4.25 -1.56
CA SER A 328 17.43 4.15 -0.81
C SER A 328 17.44 2.92 0.09
N GLY A 329 18.60 2.63 0.71
CA GLY A 329 18.74 1.51 1.64
C GLY A 329 18.79 0.15 0.94
N CYS A 330 19.24 0.10 -0.31
CA CYS A 330 19.43 -1.13 -1.07
C CYS A 330 20.83 -1.72 -0.87
N ALA A 331 20.98 -2.99 -1.20
CA ALA A 331 22.29 -3.66 -1.21
C ALA A 331 22.33 -4.75 -2.28
N ILE A 332 23.52 -5.05 -2.78
CA ILE A 332 23.74 -6.22 -3.65
C ILE A 332 24.46 -7.29 -2.82
N LEU A 333 23.91 -8.50 -2.83
CA LEU A 333 24.52 -9.70 -2.29
C LEU A 333 25.05 -10.54 -3.45
N SER A 334 26.34 -10.83 -3.45
CA SER A 334 27.03 -11.67 -4.44
C SER A 334 27.47 -12.97 -3.80
N MET A 335 27.16 -14.09 -4.42
CA MET A 335 27.53 -15.43 -3.94
C MET A 335 27.79 -16.39 -5.09
N SER A 336 28.36 -17.57 -4.80
CA SER A 336 28.54 -18.63 -5.78
C SER A 336 27.21 -19.06 -6.39
N ASP A 337 27.14 -19.16 -7.71
CA ASP A 337 25.93 -19.57 -8.43
C ASP A 337 25.47 -20.97 -8.05
N GLU A 338 26.39 -21.90 -7.76
CA GLU A 338 26.07 -23.26 -7.32
C GLU A 338 25.27 -23.27 -5.99
N LYS A 339 25.58 -22.32 -5.09
CA LYS A 339 24.95 -22.21 -3.78
C LYS A 339 23.68 -21.37 -3.79
N SER A 340 23.43 -20.62 -4.86
CA SER A 340 22.36 -19.63 -4.97
C SER A 340 20.97 -20.26 -4.86
N ARG A 341 20.75 -21.45 -5.40
CA ARG A 341 19.45 -22.13 -5.39
C ARG A 341 18.97 -22.45 -3.97
N SER A 342 19.85 -23.00 -3.12
CA SER A 342 19.51 -23.30 -1.72
C SER A 342 19.23 -22.01 -0.92
N PHE A 343 19.91 -20.95 -1.25
CA PHE A 343 19.68 -19.62 -0.70
C PHE A 343 18.31 -19.07 -1.10
N GLU A 344 17.94 -19.12 -2.39
CA GLU A 344 16.62 -18.68 -2.87
C GLU A 344 15.47 -19.47 -2.22
N ASP A 345 15.61 -20.79 -2.09
CA ASP A 345 14.61 -21.62 -1.45
C ASP A 345 14.43 -21.22 0.03
N SER A 346 15.54 -20.92 0.72
CA SER A 346 15.50 -20.42 2.09
C SER A 346 14.86 -19.06 2.20
N LEU A 347 15.13 -18.12 1.26
CA LEU A 347 14.48 -16.81 1.23
C LEU A 347 12.97 -16.93 1.03
N ARG A 348 12.52 -17.90 0.26
CA ARG A 348 11.09 -18.20 0.07
C ARG A 348 10.41 -18.63 1.37
N ILE A 349 11.11 -19.43 2.19
CA ILE A 349 10.63 -19.84 3.52
C ILE A 349 10.59 -18.64 4.49
N TRP A 350 11.53 -17.70 4.36
CA TRP A 350 11.56 -16.47 5.18
C TRP A 350 10.59 -15.38 4.70
N GLU A 351 9.69 -15.71 3.77
CA GLU A 351 8.62 -14.83 3.24
C GLU A 351 9.09 -13.53 2.58
N ARG A 352 10.39 -13.44 2.21
CA ARG A 352 11.01 -12.26 1.59
C ARG A 352 10.98 -12.29 0.06
N ARG A 353 9.95 -12.88 -0.55
CA ARG A 353 9.84 -13.09 -2.01
C ARG A 353 9.91 -11.81 -2.86
N ASN A 354 9.48 -10.68 -2.30
CA ASN A 354 9.35 -9.41 -3.03
C ASN A 354 10.42 -8.37 -2.69
N ASP A 355 11.30 -8.66 -1.73
CA ASP A 355 12.30 -7.70 -1.24
C ASP A 355 13.63 -7.80 -1.99
N PHE A 356 13.78 -8.77 -2.90
CA PHE A 356 14.98 -8.95 -3.69
C PHE A 356 14.69 -9.27 -5.15
N MET A 357 15.67 -9.01 -6.01
CA MET A 357 15.68 -9.33 -7.44
C MET A 357 16.93 -10.12 -7.76
N ASP A 358 16.78 -11.26 -8.45
CA ASP A 358 17.89 -11.97 -9.06
C ASP A 358 18.40 -11.15 -10.27
N LEU A 359 19.67 -10.78 -10.25
CA LEU A 359 20.34 -10.03 -11.33
C LEU A 359 21.04 -10.95 -12.33
N GLY A 360 21.01 -12.27 -12.10
CA GLY A 360 21.68 -13.27 -12.91
C GLY A 360 23.08 -13.61 -12.41
N ALA A 361 23.69 -14.57 -13.10
CA ALA A 361 25.06 -15.00 -12.83
C ALA A 361 26.03 -14.46 -13.89
N GLU A 362 27.21 -14.06 -13.44
CA GLU A 362 28.33 -13.64 -14.28
C GLU A 362 29.52 -14.60 -14.08
N THR A 363 30.29 -14.85 -15.15
CA THR A 363 31.53 -15.61 -15.06
C THR A 363 32.67 -14.65 -14.82
N MET A 364 33.35 -14.81 -13.70
CA MET A 364 34.52 -13.99 -13.35
C MET A 364 35.75 -14.42 -14.17
N GLU A 365 36.76 -13.55 -14.24
CA GLU A 365 38.05 -13.87 -14.89
C GLU A 365 38.73 -15.13 -14.27
N THR A 366 38.42 -15.44 -13.03
CA THR A 366 38.88 -16.65 -12.31
C THR A 366 38.18 -17.94 -12.79
N GLY A 367 37.13 -17.84 -13.63
CA GLY A 367 36.28 -18.96 -14.04
C GLY A 367 35.16 -19.27 -13.05
N GLU A 368 35.07 -18.58 -11.94
CA GLU A 368 33.97 -18.73 -10.98
C GLU A 368 32.69 -18.10 -11.51
N HIS A 369 31.55 -18.74 -11.25
CA HIS A 369 30.23 -18.20 -11.55
C HIS A 369 29.66 -17.55 -10.29
N ILE A 370 29.47 -16.24 -10.32
CA ILE A 370 28.91 -15.44 -9.22
C ILE A 370 27.55 -14.95 -9.59
N ARG A 371 26.58 -15.14 -8.72
CA ARG A 371 25.19 -14.63 -8.87
C ARG A 371 24.98 -13.45 -7.93
N ASP A 372 24.39 -12.39 -8.50
CA ASP A 372 24.07 -11.16 -7.79
C ASP A 372 22.56 -11.12 -7.47
N PHE A 373 22.24 -10.73 -6.23
CA PHE A 373 20.87 -10.45 -5.77
C PHE A 373 20.79 -9.00 -5.29
N LEU A 374 19.91 -8.23 -5.88
CA LEU A 374 19.61 -6.88 -5.41
C LEU A 374 18.51 -6.94 -4.34
N PHE A 375 18.84 -6.58 -3.12
CA PHE A 375 17.90 -6.41 -2.02
C PHE A 375 17.42 -4.96 -1.97
N LEU A 376 16.10 -4.79 -1.95
CA LEU A 376 15.45 -3.48 -1.88
C LEU A 376 15.34 -2.95 -0.43
N ASP A 377 15.70 -3.78 0.56
CA ASP A 377 15.83 -3.42 1.96
C ASP A 377 17.08 -4.10 2.53
N SER A 378 18.12 -3.30 2.81
CA SER A 378 19.39 -3.78 3.33
C SER A 378 19.36 -4.19 4.81
N GLU A 379 18.33 -3.79 5.57
CA GLU A 379 18.22 -4.11 7.00
C GLU A 379 18.08 -5.61 7.25
N PHE A 380 17.39 -6.31 6.34
CA PHE A 380 17.31 -7.77 6.39
C PHE A 380 18.71 -8.41 6.31
N LEU A 381 19.56 -7.95 5.39
CA LEU A 381 20.91 -8.48 5.23
C LEU A 381 21.76 -8.19 6.47
N LYS A 382 21.72 -6.97 7.00
CA LYS A 382 22.45 -6.58 8.22
C LYS A 382 22.09 -7.44 9.42
N LYS A 383 20.79 -7.71 9.62
CA LYS A 383 20.29 -8.51 10.75
C LYS A 383 20.61 -10.00 10.64
N ASN A 384 20.87 -10.51 9.44
CA ASN A 384 21.05 -11.92 9.17
C ASN A 384 22.44 -12.27 8.59
N GLU A 385 23.38 -11.33 8.57
CA GLU A 385 24.66 -11.48 7.85
C GLU A 385 25.42 -12.75 8.23
N GLU A 386 25.53 -13.07 9.51
CA GLU A 386 26.20 -14.29 9.96
C GLU A 386 25.48 -15.58 9.49
N ARG A 387 24.16 -15.56 9.50
CA ARG A 387 23.35 -16.68 8.99
C ARG A 387 23.48 -16.82 7.47
N LEU A 388 23.61 -15.71 6.77
CA LEU A 388 23.81 -15.69 5.32
C LEU A 388 25.18 -16.25 4.93
N LYS A 389 26.23 -15.98 5.68
CA LYS A 389 27.56 -16.60 5.51
C LYS A 389 27.56 -18.11 5.68
N GLY A 390 26.55 -18.67 6.37
CA GLY A 390 26.34 -20.12 6.44
C GLY A 390 25.96 -20.78 5.12
N PHE A 391 25.42 -20.01 4.15
CA PHE A 391 25.16 -20.51 2.77
C PHE A 391 26.40 -20.44 1.89
N ASP A 392 27.18 -19.39 2.03
CA ASP A 392 28.43 -19.19 1.33
C ASP A 392 29.38 -18.34 2.15
N GLU A 393 30.50 -18.93 2.59
CA GLU A 393 31.54 -18.22 3.37
C GLU A 393 32.22 -17.09 2.59
N ASN A 394 32.21 -17.15 1.26
CA ASN A 394 32.77 -16.14 0.35
C ASN A 394 31.77 -15.09 -0.09
N LEU A 395 30.57 -15.14 0.43
CA LEU A 395 29.50 -14.16 0.15
C LEU A 395 29.97 -12.74 0.40
N LYS A 396 29.66 -11.84 -0.52
CA LYS A 396 29.96 -10.40 -0.43
C LYS A 396 28.67 -9.61 -0.42
N ILE A 397 28.61 -8.54 0.37
CA ILE A 397 27.48 -7.60 0.40
C ILE A 397 28.00 -6.19 0.16
N GLU A 398 27.50 -5.53 -0.91
CA GLU A 398 27.74 -4.13 -1.19
C GLU A 398 26.54 -3.33 -0.66
N TYR A 399 26.76 -2.58 0.43
CA TYR A 399 25.79 -1.69 1.05
C TYR A 399 25.87 -0.27 0.48
N GLY A 400 24.96 0.61 0.91
CA GLY A 400 24.95 2.03 0.53
C GLY A 400 24.52 2.26 -0.91
N LEU A 401 23.68 1.37 -1.42
CA LEU A 401 23.09 1.45 -2.76
C LEU A 401 21.65 1.95 -2.73
N GLY A 402 21.21 2.42 -3.87
CA GLY A 402 19.81 2.70 -4.12
C GLY A 402 19.44 2.43 -5.56
N VAL A 403 18.16 2.36 -5.82
CA VAL A 403 17.60 2.12 -7.14
C VAL A 403 16.83 3.33 -7.64
N VAL A 404 16.95 3.62 -8.92
CA VAL A 404 16.11 4.58 -9.65
C VAL A 404 15.41 3.81 -10.75
N THR A 405 14.08 3.95 -10.81
CA THR A 405 13.25 3.18 -11.71
C THR A 405 12.37 4.10 -12.56
N LEU A 406 12.46 3.92 -13.88
CA LEU A 406 11.52 4.48 -14.85
C LEU A 406 10.39 3.46 -15.07
N ILE A 407 9.16 3.94 -15.11
CA ILE A 407 7.97 3.08 -15.21
C ILE A 407 7.06 3.53 -16.35
N GLY A 408 6.68 2.60 -17.20
CA GLY A 408 5.75 2.78 -18.30
C GLY A 408 5.69 1.58 -19.24
N ASP A 409 4.49 1.07 -19.49
CA ASP A 409 4.28 -0.14 -20.32
C ASP A 409 4.72 0.06 -21.79
N LYS A 410 4.72 1.29 -22.29
CA LYS A 410 5.11 1.61 -23.67
C LYS A 410 6.61 1.69 -23.90
N MET A 411 7.43 1.67 -22.85
CA MET A 411 8.89 1.76 -22.99
C MET A 411 9.47 0.60 -23.81
N LYS A 412 8.87 -0.59 -23.71
CA LYS A 412 9.32 -1.81 -24.44
C LYS A 412 9.27 -1.63 -25.97
N ASP A 413 8.34 -0.81 -26.46
CA ASP A 413 8.11 -0.57 -27.89
C ASP A 413 8.66 0.80 -28.34
N SER A 414 9.37 1.51 -27.46
CA SER A 414 9.86 2.88 -27.70
C SER A 414 11.38 2.93 -27.70
N PRO A 415 12.02 3.00 -28.88
CA PRO A 415 13.48 3.10 -28.96
C PRO A 415 14.00 4.40 -28.34
N GLY A 416 15.24 4.35 -27.82
CA GLY A 416 15.96 5.52 -27.31
C GLY A 416 15.65 5.90 -25.85
N VAL A 417 14.64 5.33 -25.19
CA VAL A 417 14.31 5.65 -23.79
C VAL A 417 15.48 5.42 -22.86
N ALA A 418 16.14 4.25 -22.94
CA ALA A 418 17.30 3.93 -22.12
C ALA A 418 18.47 4.89 -22.40
N SER A 419 18.75 5.19 -23.66
CA SER A 419 19.82 6.12 -24.06
C SER A 419 19.60 7.52 -23.49
N LEU A 420 18.39 8.06 -23.59
CA LEU A 420 18.03 9.36 -23.02
C LEU A 420 18.14 9.38 -21.48
N ALA A 421 17.68 8.31 -20.82
CA ALA A 421 17.77 8.20 -19.38
C ALA A 421 19.23 8.17 -18.89
N ILE A 422 20.08 7.36 -19.53
CA ILE A 422 21.50 7.27 -19.19
C ILE A 422 22.22 8.58 -19.54
N GLY A 423 21.92 9.18 -20.68
CA GLY A 423 22.49 10.46 -21.07
C GLY A 423 22.19 11.61 -20.12
N ALA A 424 21.02 11.58 -19.46
CA ALA A 424 20.65 12.58 -18.46
C ALA A 424 21.53 12.54 -17.19
N ILE A 425 22.21 11.43 -16.91
CA ILE A 425 22.99 11.18 -15.70
C ILE A 425 24.47 10.93 -15.98
N SER A 426 25.01 11.54 -17.01
CA SER A 426 26.40 11.32 -17.47
C SER A 426 27.47 11.53 -16.39
N GLY A 427 27.19 12.27 -15.32
CA GLY A 427 28.10 12.48 -14.17
C GLY A 427 27.90 11.51 -12.99
N ILE A 428 27.02 10.51 -13.12
CA ILE A 428 26.69 9.57 -12.04
C ILE A 428 27.09 8.14 -12.45
N ASN A 429 27.86 7.48 -11.60
CA ASN A 429 28.27 6.09 -11.85
C ASN A 429 27.07 5.14 -11.63
N ILE A 430 26.75 4.36 -12.66
CA ILE A 430 25.74 3.30 -12.62
C ILE A 430 26.44 2.00 -12.24
N LYS A 431 26.08 1.43 -11.09
CA LYS A 431 26.63 0.14 -10.62
C LYS A 431 26.05 -1.05 -11.37
N ARG A 432 24.74 -1.02 -11.65
CA ARG A 432 24.02 -2.03 -12.45
C ARG A 432 22.89 -1.35 -13.22
N GLY A 433 22.58 -1.84 -14.41
CA GLY A 433 21.43 -1.43 -15.21
C GLY A 433 20.60 -2.65 -15.62
N ILE A 434 19.29 -2.61 -15.37
CA ILE A 434 18.37 -3.69 -15.77
C ILE A 434 17.45 -3.11 -16.85
N PHE A 435 17.64 -3.59 -18.08
CA PHE A 435 16.95 -3.15 -19.28
C PHE A 435 16.18 -4.34 -19.89
N ALA A 436 15.17 -4.82 -19.19
CA ALA A 436 14.42 -5.96 -19.68
C ALA A 436 13.30 -5.51 -20.63
N PRO A 437 13.35 -5.83 -21.93
CA PRO A 437 12.41 -5.31 -22.96
C PRO A 437 10.94 -5.68 -22.67
N HIS A 438 10.70 -6.82 -22.03
CA HIS A 438 9.36 -7.32 -21.68
C HIS A 438 8.84 -6.75 -20.36
N THR A 439 9.64 -5.97 -19.65
CA THR A 439 9.24 -5.33 -18.41
C THR A 439 8.86 -3.88 -18.67
N SER A 440 7.89 -3.39 -17.92
CA SER A 440 7.44 -1.99 -17.98
C SER A 440 8.33 -1.09 -17.14
N GLN A 441 9.62 -1.43 -16.99
CA GLN A 441 10.56 -0.72 -16.14
C GLN A 441 11.98 -0.75 -16.65
N ILE A 442 12.71 0.33 -16.37
CA ILE A 442 14.17 0.40 -16.45
C ILE A 442 14.66 0.70 -15.06
N ILE A 443 15.59 -0.10 -14.55
CA ILE A 443 16.14 0.05 -13.20
C ILE A 443 17.61 0.38 -13.31
N LEU A 444 18.03 1.44 -12.61
CA LEU A 444 19.42 1.86 -12.48
C LEU A 444 19.81 1.76 -11.00
N VAL A 445 20.84 0.98 -10.71
CA VAL A 445 21.43 0.89 -9.37
C VAL A 445 22.56 1.90 -9.28
N VAL A 446 22.50 2.78 -8.31
CA VAL A 446 23.49 3.85 -8.07
C VAL A 446 23.88 3.87 -6.60
N GLU A 447 24.92 4.62 -6.23
CA GLU A 447 25.18 4.89 -4.82
C GLU A 447 23.99 5.63 -4.19
N GLU A 448 23.65 5.29 -2.96
CA GLU A 448 22.47 5.82 -2.26
C GLU A 448 22.40 7.34 -2.24
N LYS A 449 23.56 8.01 -2.03
CA LYS A 449 23.65 9.48 -2.04
C LYS A 449 23.25 10.12 -3.39
N ASN A 450 23.30 9.35 -4.47
CA ASN A 450 23.01 9.82 -5.83
C ASN A 450 21.56 9.57 -6.27
N VAL A 451 20.76 8.83 -5.50
CA VAL A 451 19.37 8.47 -5.87
C VAL A 451 18.54 9.70 -6.21
N ALA A 452 18.49 10.69 -5.32
CA ALA A 452 17.68 11.89 -5.53
C ALA A 452 18.15 12.69 -6.76
N ALA A 453 19.47 12.86 -6.94
CA ALA A 453 20.05 13.56 -8.09
C ALA A 453 19.73 12.83 -9.40
N THR A 454 19.81 11.50 -9.40
CA THR A 454 19.49 10.65 -10.56
C THR A 454 18.02 10.78 -10.95
N VAL A 455 17.10 10.66 -10.00
CA VAL A 455 15.66 10.85 -10.24
C VAL A 455 15.40 12.24 -10.82
N ALA A 456 15.96 13.29 -10.21
CA ALA A 456 15.75 14.67 -10.62
C ALA A 456 16.30 14.93 -12.04
N ALA A 457 17.49 14.42 -12.37
CA ALA A 457 18.10 14.60 -13.69
C ALA A 457 17.29 13.92 -14.79
N ILE A 458 16.83 12.68 -14.58
CA ILE A 458 16.01 11.96 -15.56
C ILE A 458 14.63 12.60 -15.66
N HIS A 459 14.03 13.04 -14.54
CA HIS A 459 12.72 13.69 -14.54
C HIS A 459 12.70 15.00 -15.35
N LEU A 460 13.79 15.77 -15.35
CA LEU A 460 13.95 16.94 -16.23
C LEU A 460 13.81 16.59 -17.71
N LYS A 461 14.17 15.37 -18.10
CA LYS A 461 14.07 14.85 -19.46
C LYS A 461 12.73 14.13 -19.75
N LYS A 462 11.80 14.08 -18.81
CA LYS A 462 10.54 13.32 -18.96
C LYS A 462 9.75 13.70 -20.21
N GLN A 463 9.73 14.98 -20.58
CA GLN A 463 9.03 15.43 -21.78
C GLN A 463 9.71 14.92 -23.06
N GLU A 464 11.04 14.82 -23.07
CA GLU A 464 11.81 14.25 -24.19
C GLU A 464 11.62 12.74 -24.27
N LEU A 465 11.60 12.06 -23.11
CA LEU A 465 11.35 10.62 -22.99
C LEU A 465 9.95 10.21 -23.50
N ASN A 466 8.99 11.13 -23.50
CA ASN A 466 7.63 10.91 -23.97
C ASN A 466 7.38 11.36 -25.43
N LYS A 467 8.41 11.85 -26.12
CA LYS A 467 8.31 12.13 -27.56
C LYS A 467 8.58 10.85 -28.35
N PRO A 468 7.87 10.63 -29.48
CA PRO A 468 8.27 9.55 -30.38
C PRO A 468 9.72 9.79 -30.85
N PRO A 469 10.53 8.73 -30.95
CA PRO A 469 11.93 8.87 -31.37
C PRO A 469 12.01 9.53 -32.75
N ALA A 470 12.77 10.62 -32.83
CA ALA A 470 13.20 11.13 -34.11
C ALA A 470 14.26 10.16 -34.65
N TRP A 471 13.90 9.32 -35.60
CA TRP A 471 14.88 8.50 -36.31
C TRP A 471 15.88 9.42 -37.00
N PRO A 472 17.21 9.14 -36.92
CA PRO A 472 18.17 9.82 -37.76
C PRO A 472 17.72 9.69 -39.21
N ILE A 473 17.73 10.81 -39.96
CA ILE A 473 17.37 10.84 -41.36
C ILE A 473 18.25 9.79 -42.08
N GLY A 474 17.65 8.74 -42.61
CA GLY A 474 18.36 7.64 -43.29
C GLY A 474 18.21 6.24 -42.68
N PHE A 475 17.69 6.08 -41.46
CA PHE A 475 17.36 4.77 -40.90
C PHE A 475 15.88 4.44 -41.13
N GLN A 476 15.60 3.62 -42.12
CA GLN A 476 14.25 2.98 -42.20
C GLN A 476 14.32 1.66 -41.41
N PRO A 477 13.34 1.39 -40.53
CA PRO A 477 13.25 0.07 -39.90
C PRO A 477 13.07 -0.96 -41.01
N LEU A 478 13.89 -2.00 -40.99
CA LEU A 478 13.64 -3.23 -41.79
C LEU A 478 12.25 -3.73 -41.41
N LYS A 479 11.36 -3.80 -42.41
CA LYS A 479 10.00 -4.31 -42.28
C LYS A 479 9.98 -5.78 -41.96
#